data_9a5396c02d25f051c7b0155ddfd0c739
#
_entry.id   9a5396c02d25f051c7b0155ddfd0c739
#
_cell.length_a   1.000
_cell.length_b   1.000
_cell.length_c   1.000
_cell.angle_alpha   90.00
_cell.angle_beta   90.00
_cell.angle_gamma   90.00
#
_symmetry.space_group_name_H-M   'P 1'
#
loop_
_entity.id
_entity.type
_entity.pdbx_description
1 polymer ?
#
loop_
_entity_poly.entity_id
_entity_poly.type
_entity_poly.pdbx_seq_one_letter_code
_entity_poly.pdbx_strand_id
1 'polypeptide(L)'
;FGGRILKKDAKAAKYINSPESEIYSKSAELYGIYFARQAIVKQDRCYLVEGYTDVVSLHQAGIENVVASGGTSLTPDQLRLIKKYTSNLTIIYDGDSAGIKAALRGLDLALEESLNVRLVLIPDKEDPDSYVNKVGASAFSEFILRNKKDFILFQLEVALKDAGNDSVKKSEVVNR
;
A
#
# COMPACT_ATOMS: atom_id res chain seq x y z
N PHE A 1 9.49 -14.53 -10.84
CA PHE A 1 8.96 -15.35 -9.75
C PHE A 1 9.32 -14.70 -8.41
N GLY A 2 8.41 -14.80 -7.44
CA GLY A 2 8.64 -14.36 -6.06
C GLY A 2 8.49 -15.54 -5.09
N GLY A 3 9.24 -15.50 -4.00
CA GLY A 3 9.12 -16.43 -2.91
C GLY A 3 9.10 -15.71 -1.57
N ARG A 4 8.34 -16.23 -0.59
CA ARG A 4 8.33 -15.76 0.78
C ARG A 4 8.79 -16.87 1.71
N ILE A 5 9.66 -16.56 2.64
CA ILE A 5 10.04 -17.51 3.69
C ILE A 5 8.88 -17.70 4.66
N LEU A 6 8.50 -18.96 4.90
CA LEU A 6 7.41 -19.29 5.82
C LEU A 6 7.86 -19.41 7.27
N LYS A 7 9.15 -19.73 7.50
CA LYS A 7 9.73 -19.82 8.85
C LYS A 7 10.40 -18.49 9.19
N LYS A 8 10.22 -18.00 10.42
CA LYS A 8 10.97 -16.84 10.94
C LYS A 8 12.43 -17.25 11.14
N ASP A 9 13.25 -17.03 10.11
CA ASP A 9 14.71 -17.14 10.21
C ASP A 9 15.28 -15.71 10.17
N ALA A 10 15.90 -15.27 11.27
CA ALA A 10 16.41 -13.91 11.43
C ALA A 10 17.54 -13.55 10.44
N LYS A 11 18.10 -14.50 9.71
CA LYS A 11 19.22 -14.32 8.78
C LYS A 11 18.81 -14.31 7.30
N ALA A 12 17.60 -14.70 6.96
CA ALA A 12 17.13 -14.78 5.58
C ALA A 12 16.22 -13.60 5.20
N ALA A 13 16.31 -13.16 3.97
CA ALA A 13 15.40 -12.14 3.44
C ALA A 13 13.95 -12.65 3.46
N LYS A 14 13.01 -11.82 3.94
CA LYS A 14 11.57 -12.16 4.01
C LYS A 14 11.01 -12.53 2.64
N TYR A 15 11.47 -11.85 1.59
CA TYR A 15 11.10 -12.08 0.20
C TYR A 15 12.33 -12.28 -0.68
N ILE A 16 12.21 -13.17 -1.65
CA ILE A 16 13.18 -13.41 -2.71
C ILE A 16 12.45 -13.23 -4.03
N ASN A 17 12.98 -12.36 -4.89
CA ASN A 17 12.45 -12.10 -6.22
C ASN A 17 13.41 -12.61 -7.28
N SER A 18 12.89 -12.93 -8.48
CA SER A 18 13.74 -13.13 -9.66
C SER A 18 14.66 -11.93 -9.85
N PRO A 19 15.88 -12.14 -10.36
CA PRO A 19 16.75 -11.03 -10.78
C PRO A 19 16.11 -10.25 -11.92
N GLU A 20 16.57 -9.02 -12.13
CA GLU A 20 16.25 -8.23 -13.32
C GLU A 20 16.64 -9.01 -14.58
N SER A 21 15.85 -8.90 -15.63
CA SER A 21 16.09 -9.54 -16.92
C SER A 21 15.44 -8.74 -18.04
N GLU A 22 15.69 -9.11 -19.30
CA GLU A 22 15.07 -8.46 -20.47
C GLU A 22 13.53 -8.53 -20.46
N ILE A 23 12.95 -9.50 -19.77
CA ILE A 23 11.50 -9.72 -19.70
C ILE A 23 10.91 -9.43 -18.30
N TYR A 24 11.71 -9.00 -17.35
CA TYR A 24 11.26 -8.71 -15.99
C TYR A 24 12.02 -7.55 -15.36
N SER A 25 11.31 -6.46 -15.09
CA SER A 25 11.80 -5.30 -14.33
C SER A 25 10.97 -5.10 -13.08
N LYS A 26 11.60 -5.23 -11.90
CA LYS A 26 10.94 -5.04 -10.60
C LYS A 26 10.36 -3.64 -10.44
N SER A 27 11.03 -2.66 -11.02
CA SER A 27 10.63 -1.26 -10.93
C SER A 27 9.43 -0.90 -11.81
N ALA A 28 9.12 -1.73 -12.81
CA ALA A 28 8.05 -1.47 -13.77
C ALA A 28 6.84 -2.41 -13.62
N GLU A 29 7.00 -3.50 -12.84
CA GLU A 29 5.98 -4.52 -12.69
C GLU A 29 5.26 -4.41 -11.33
N LEU A 30 3.97 -4.81 -11.33
CA LEU A 30 3.16 -4.97 -10.13
C LEU A 30 2.66 -6.40 -10.03
N TYR A 31 2.88 -7.03 -8.87
CA TYR A 31 2.34 -8.36 -8.63
C TYR A 31 0.80 -8.32 -8.64
N GLY A 32 0.20 -9.27 -9.35
CA GLY A 32 -1.25 -9.40 -9.43
C GLY A 32 -1.93 -8.54 -10.50
N ILE A 33 -1.25 -7.58 -11.15
CA ILE A 33 -1.87 -6.63 -12.08
C ILE A 33 -2.62 -7.29 -13.23
N TYR A 34 -2.14 -8.41 -13.76
CA TYR A 34 -2.79 -9.14 -14.83
C TYR A 34 -4.21 -9.58 -14.44
N PHE A 35 -4.38 -10.11 -13.24
CA PHE A 35 -5.67 -10.55 -12.72
C PHE A 35 -6.53 -9.37 -12.25
N ALA A 36 -5.92 -8.37 -11.62
CA ALA A 36 -6.61 -7.24 -11.02
C ALA A 36 -7.20 -6.24 -12.03
N ARG A 37 -6.62 -6.13 -13.25
CA ARG A 37 -6.92 -5.06 -14.22
C ARG A 37 -8.41 -4.89 -14.53
N GLN A 38 -9.16 -5.99 -14.68
CA GLN A 38 -10.60 -5.92 -14.99
C GLN A 38 -11.39 -5.40 -13.79
N ALA A 39 -11.08 -5.87 -12.59
CA ALA A 39 -11.71 -5.41 -11.36
C ALA A 39 -11.34 -3.96 -11.05
N ILE A 40 -10.11 -3.51 -11.33
CA ILE A 40 -9.68 -2.12 -11.20
C ILE A 40 -10.52 -1.21 -12.09
N VAL A 41 -10.66 -1.54 -13.37
CA VAL A 41 -11.46 -0.75 -14.32
C VAL A 41 -12.94 -0.74 -13.91
N LYS A 42 -13.51 -1.91 -13.57
CA LYS A 42 -14.92 -2.03 -13.18
C LYS A 42 -15.27 -1.23 -11.92
N GLN A 43 -14.36 -1.20 -10.94
CA GLN A 43 -14.57 -0.52 -9.65
C GLN A 43 -14.03 0.91 -9.65
N ASP A 44 -13.34 1.33 -10.73
CA ASP A 44 -12.60 2.59 -10.83
C ASP A 44 -11.72 2.86 -9.59
N ARG A 45 -11.00 1.82 -9.14
CA ARG A 45 -10.15 1.87 -7.97
C ARG A 45 -9.11 0.76 -7.95
N CYS A 46 -7.90 1.10 -7.57
CA CYS A 46 -6.83 0.14 -7.30
C CYS A 46 -6.44 0.17 -5.81
N TYR A 47 -6.30 -1.00 -5.21
CA TYR A 47 -5.65 -1.18 -3.92
C TYR A 47 -4.19 -1.57 -4.13
N LEU A 48 -3.27 -0.87 -3.49
CA LEU A 48 -1.84 -1.17 -3.48
C LEU A 48 -1.41 -1.62 -2.09
N VAL A 49 -0.79 -2.78 -2.02
CA VAL A 49 -0.20 -3.37 -0.80
C VAL A 49 1.30 -3.62 -1.01
N GLU A 50 2.02 -4.03 0.03
CA GLU A 50 3.46 -4.28 -0.06
C GLU A 50 3.80 -5.68 -0.55
N GLY A 51 3.11 -6.70 -0.05
CA GLY A 51 3.49 -8.11 -0.17
C GLY A 51 2.62 -8.93 -1.10
N TYR A 52 3.21 -10.01 -1.62
CA TYR A 52 2.49 -10.97 -2.47
C TYR A 52 1.38 -11.71 -1.71
N THR A 53 1.63 -12.03 -0.45
CA THR A 53 0.65 -12.72 0.42
C THR A 53 -0.56 -11.86 0.67
N ASP A 54 -0.39 -10.54 0.81
CA ASP A 54 -1.50 -9.61 0.97
C ASP A 54 -2.42 -9.64 -0.25
N VAL A 55 -1.83 -9.63 -1.48
CA VAL A 55 -2.62 -9.75 -2.71
C VAL A 55 -3.36 -11.09 -2.76
N VAL A 56 -2.69 -12.20 -2.43
CA VAL A 56 -3.31 -13.54 -2.49
C VAL A 56 -4.49 -13.62 -1.53
N SER A 57 -4.32 -13.20 -0.28
CA SER A 57 -5.37 -13.26 0.75
C SER A 57 -6.52 -12.32 0.46
N LEU A 58 -6.25 -11.11 -0.01
CA LEU A 58 -7.29 -10.15 -0.40
C LEU A 58 -8.07 -10.65 -1.62
N HIS A 59 -7.37 -11.18 -2.63
CA HIS A 59 -8.03 -11.74 -3.81
C HIS A 59 -8.88 -12.96 -3.46
N GLN A 60 -8.41 -13.84 -2.58
CA GLN A 60 -9.18 -14.98 -2.07
C GLN A 60 -10.42 -14.53 -1.29
N ALA A 61 -10.35 -13.39 -0.62
CA ALA A 61 -11.48 -12.76 0.06
C ALA A 61 -12.44 -12.01 -0.88
N GLY A 62 -12.22 -12.06 -2.22
CA GLY A 62 -13.06 -11.39 -3.22
C GLY A 62 -12.71 -9.92 -3.48
N ILE A 63 -11.59 -9.43 -2.93
CA ILE A 63 -11.07 -8.08 -3.19
C ILE A 63 -10.07 -8.19 -4.33
N GLU A 64 -10.58 -8.21 -5.56
CA GLU A 64 -9.82 -8.56 -6.77
C GLU A 64 -9.01 -7.39 -7.36
N ASN A 65 -9.35 -6.13 -7.03
CA ASN A 65 -8.70 -4.92 -7.53
C ASN A 65 -7.44 -4.55 -6.75
N VAL A 66 -6.65 -5.54 -6.35
CA VAL A 66 -5.46 -5.41 -5.50
C VAL A 66 -4.19 -5.82 -6.22
N VAL A 67 -3.12 -5.05 -6.01
CA VAL A 67 -1.77 -5.27 -6.55
C VAL A 67 -0.71 -5.02 -5.49
N ALA A 68 0.51 -5.54 -5.69
CA ALA A 68 1.63 -5.25 -4.78
C ALA A 68 2.88 -4.78 -5.52
N SER A 69 3.67 -3.92 -4.84
CA SER A 69 5.00 -3.49 -5.29
C SER A 69 6.05 -4.61 -5.20
N GLY A 70 5.74 -5.68 -4.47
CA GLY A 70 6.58 -6.90 -4.45
C GLY A 70 7.86 -6.78 -3.63
N GLY A 71 7.84 -6.07 -2.51
CA GLY A 71 9.00 -5.94 -1.61
C GLY A 71 10.07 -4.97 -2.09
N THR A 72 9.73 -4.11 -3.05
CA THR A 72 10.54 -2.97 -3.48
C THR A 72 9.85 -1.66 -3.08
N SER A 73 10.60 -0.59 -2.95
CA SER A 73 9.98 0.75 -2.82
C SER A 73 9.13 1.03 -4.05
N LEU A 74 7.98 1.65 -3.84
CA LEU A 74 7.09 2.07 -4.92
C LEU A 74 7.82 3.00 -5.90
N THR A 75 7.57 2.81 -7.19
CA THR A 75 8.25 3.55 -8.27
C THR A 75 7.26 4.33 -9.14
N PRO A 76 7.70 5.39 -9.84
CA PRO A 76 6.87 6.09 -10.80
C PRO A 76 6.32 5.19 -11.92
N ASP A 77 7.11 4.22 -12.42
CA ASP A 77 6.67 3.31 -13.48
C ASP A 77 5.54 2.39 -13.02
N GLN A 78 5.59 1.90 -11.77
CA GLN A 78 4.50 1.14 -11.16
C GLN A 78 3.22 2.00 -11.02
N LEU A 79 3.34 3.26 -10.65
CA LEU A 79 2.22 4.19 -10.56
C LEU A 79 1.62 4.51 -11.94
N ARG A 80 2.46 4.71 -12.95
CA ARG A 80 2.01 4.88 -14.36
C ARG A 80 1.31 3.63 -14.87
N LEU A 81 1.74 2.44 -14.44
CA LEU A 81 1.06 1.20 -14.78
C LEU A 81 -0.35 1.15 -14.19
N ILE A 82 -0.54 1.53 -12.92
CA ILE A 82 -1.88 1.66 -12.30
C ILE A 82 -2.72 2.70 -13.04
N LYS A 83 -2.13 3.85 -13.37
CA LYS A 83 -2.81 4.97 -14.02
C LYS A 83 -3.42 4.61 -15.38
N LYS A 84 -2.92 3.58 -16.07
CA LYS A 84 -3.53 3.06 -17.30
C LYS A 84 -4.94 2.51 -17.10
N TYR A 85 -5.30 2.14 -15.86
CA TYR A 85 -6.58 1.49 -15.54
C TYR A 85 -7.49 2.34 -14.68
N THR A 86 -6.95 3.17 -13.78
CA THR A 86 -7.71 4.09 -12.92
C THR A 86 -6.83 5.22 -12.40
N SER A 87 -7.43 6.37 -12.12
CA SER A 87 -6.76 7.45 -11.39
C SER A 87 -6.92 7.36 -9.87
N ASN A 88 -7.73 6.43 -9.36
CA ASN A 88 -8.07 6.32 -7.95
C ASN A 88 -7.26 5.20 -7.28
N LEU A 89 -6.26 5.59 -6.50
CA LEU A 89 -5.36 4.70 -5.78
C LEU A 89 -5.63 4.74 -4.28
N THR A 90 -5.81 3.59 -3.66
CA THR A 90 -5.80 3.45 -2.20
C THR A 90 -4.60 2.59 -1.80
N ILE A 91 -3.68 3.16 -1.06
CA ILE A 91 -2.50 2.47 -0.57
C ILE A 91 -2.80 1.96 0.84
N ILE A 92 -2.59 0.67 1.05
CA ILE A 92 -2.84 -0.01 2.32
C ILE A 92 -1.49 -0.45 2.88
N TYR A 93 -1.10 0.11 4.02
CA TYR A 93 0.17 -0.16 4.68
C TYR A 93 -0.02 -0.85 6.02
N ASP A 94 1.04 -1.57 6.41
CA ASP A 94 1.17 -2.11 7.76
C ASP A 94 1.12 -0.98 8.79
N GLY A 95 0.50 -1.22 9.93
CA GLY A 95 0.31 -0.20 10.98
C GLY A 95 1.55 0.10 11.82
N ASP A 96 2.75 -0.19 11.33
CA ASP A 96 4.00 0.07 12.01
C ASP A 96 4.71 1.36 11.54
N SER A 97 5.81 1.72 12.19
CA SER A 97 6.56 2.94 11.87
C SER A 97 7.25 2.88 10.49
N ALA A 98 7.57 1.70 9.99
CA ALA A 98 8.18 1.52 8.67
C ALA A 98 7.13 1.72 7.57
N GLY A 99 5.92 1.16 7.76
CA GLY A 99 4.77 1.37 6.89
C GLY A 99 4.37 2.84 6.79
N ILE A 100 4.36 3.58 7.90
CA ILE A 100 4.06 5.03 7.88
C ILE A 100 5.09 5.80 7.01
N LYS A 101 6.38 5.51 7.16
CA LYS A 101 7.43 6.16 6.34
C LYS A 101 7.34 5.76 4.87
N ALA A 102 7.00 4.51 4.58
CA ALA A 102 6.76 4.04 3.22
C ALA A 102 5.52 4.71 2.62
N ALA A 103 4.45 4.88 3.42
CA ALA A 103 3.23 5.58 3.04
C ALA A 103 3.50 7.01 2.58
N LEU A 104 4.25 7.78 3.36
CA LEU A 104 4.59 9.18 3.02
C LEU A 104 5.36 9.27 1.70
N ARG A 105 6.39 8.43 1.52
CA ARG A 105 7.16 8.42 0.26
C ARG A 105 6.32 7.99 -0.94
N GLY A 106 5.51 6.94 -0.79
CA GLY A 106 4.62 6.47 -1.84
C GLY A 106 3.58 7.50 -2.25
N LEU A 107 3.14 8.29 -1.30
CA LEU A 107 2.19 9.36 -1.48
C LEU A 107 2.73 10.50 -2.36
N ASP A 108 3.93 11.02 -2.06
CA ASP A 108 4.55 12.08 -2.83
C ASP A 108 4.69 11.66 -4.31
N LEU A 109 5.22 10.45 -4.54
CA LEU A 109 5.34 9.89 -5.90
C LEU A 109 4.00 9.75 -6.61
N ALA A 110 2.96 9.32 -5.91
CA ALA A 110 1.64 9.13 -6.53
C ALA A 110 0.96 10.46 -6.88
N LEU A 111 1.20 11.51 -6.10
CA LEU A 111 0.74 12.86 -6.42
C LEU A 111 1.49 13.45 -7.62
N GLU A 112 2.79 13.25 -7.72
CA GLU A 112 3.59 13.63 -8.90
C GLU A 112 3.04 13.00 -10.18
N GLU A 113 2.58 11.76 -10.10
CA GLU A 113 1.93 11.06 -11.21
C GLU A 113 0.44 11.43 -11.38
N SER A 114 -0.08 12.42 -10.64
CA SER A 114 -1.47 12.91 -10.72
C SER A 114 -2.52 11.83 -10.44
N LEU A 115 -2.28 10.99 -9.44
CA LEU A 115 -3.25 10.03 -8.94
C LEU A 115 -4.05 10.61 -7.77
N ASN A 116 -5.32 10.24 -7.67
CA ASN A 116 -6.18 10.50 -6.51
C ASN A 116 -5.84 9.49 -5.42
N VAL A 117 -5.04 9.88 -4.44
CA VAL A 117 -4.51 8.96 -3.45
C VAL A 117 -5.31 8.99 -2.16
N ARG A 118 -5.59 7.81 -1.64
CA ARG A 118 -6.08 7.57 -0.28
C ARG A 118 -5.12 6.63 0.44
N LEU A 119 -5.04 6.77 1.74
CA LEU A 119 -4.19 5.94 2.59
C LEU A 119 -5.02 5.23 3.66
N VAL A 120 -4.66 3.99 3.92
CA VAL A 120 -5.21 3.20 5.02
C VAL A 120 -4.05 2.54 5.75
N LEU A 121 -4.05 2.66 7.08
CA LEU A 121 -3.15 1.91 7.94
C LEU A 121 -3.92 0.78 8.60
N ILE A 122 -3.40 -0.43 8.50
CA ILE A 122 -3.94 -1.59 9.20
C ILE A 122 -3.67 -1.42 10.70
N PRO A 123 -4.62 -1.70 11.61
CA PRO A 123 -4.46 -1.53 13.03
C PRO A 123 -3.53 -2.57 13.65
N ASP A 124 -3.13 -2.35 14.91
CA ASP A 124 -2.48 -3.33 15.79
C ASP A 124 -1.15 -3.92 15.29
N LYS A 125 -0.47 -3.22 14.37
CA LYS A 125 0.76 -3.68 13.71
C LYS A 125 0.57 -4.97 12.90
N GLU A 126 -0.65 -5.24 12.48
CA GLU A 126 -0.96 -6.31 11.54
C GLU A 126 -0.66 -5.88 10.09
N ASP A 127 -0.55 -6.86 9.21
CA ASP A 127 -0.51 -6.67 7.75
C ASP A 127 -1.89 -6.96 7.13
N PRO A 128 -2.14 -6.60 5.87
CA PRO A 128 -3.42 -6.84 5.22
C PRO A 128 -3.82 -8.32 5.17
N ASP A 129 -2.84 -9.25 5.01
CA ASP A 129 -3.04 -10.70 5.01
C ASP A 129 -3.63 -11.18 6.36
N SER A 130 -2.93 -10.88 7.46
CA SER A 130 -3.38 -11.29 8.79
C SER A 130 -4.72 -10.66 9.15
N TYR A 131 -4.91 -9.38 8.81
CA TYR A 131 -6.12 -8.66 9.17
C TYR A 131 -7.35 -9.14 8.42
N VAL A 132 -7.27 -9.36 7.09
CA VAL A 132 -8.41 -9.90 6.33
C VAL A 132 -8.80 -11.31 6.77
N ASN A 133 -7.81 -12.15 7.11
CA ASN A 133 -8.07 -13.50 7.63
C ASN A 133 -8.73 -13.48 9.02
N LYS A 134 -8.44 -12.48 9.85
CA LYS A 134 -9.02 -12.30 11.18
C LYS A 134 -10.45 -11.78 11.14
N VAL A 135 -10.72 -10.75 10.35
CA VAL A 135 -12.01 -10.05 10.39
C VAL A 135 -12.98 -10.49 9.28
N GLY A 136 -12.49 -11.12 8.22
CA GLY A 136 -13.25 -11.50 7.03
C GLY A 136 -13.41 -10.37 6.01
N ALA A 137 -13.75 -10.74 4.77
CA ALA A 137 -13.81 -9.85 3.62
C ALA A 137 -14.72 -8.64 3.79
N SER A 138 -15.92 -8.85 4.35
CA SER A 138 -16.93 -7.80 4.52
C SER A 138 -16.46 -6.73 5.51
N ALA A 139 -15.98 -7.16 6.70
CA ALA A 139 -15.49 -6.26 7.72
C ALA A 139 -14.20 -5.54 7.28
N PHE A 140 -13.32 -6.23 6.53
CA PHE A 140 -12.14 -5.59 5.93
C PHE A 140 -12.52 -4.49 4.95
N SER A 141 -13.47 -4.76 4.04
CA SER A 141 -13.93 -3.76 3.07
C SER A 141 -14.57 -2.55 3.76
N GLU A 142 -15.36 -2.78 4.78
CA GLU A 142 -15.96 -1.71 5.59
C GLU A 142 -14.88 -0.90 6.34
N PHE A 143 -13.88 -1.58 6.89
CA PHE A 143 -12.75 -0.94 7.54
C PHE A 143 -12.01 0.00 6.58
N ILE A 144 -11.67 -0.46 5.36
CA ILE A 144 -11.03 0.36 4.34
C ILE A 144 -11.89 1.59 4.01
N LEU A 145 -13.19 1.42 3.82
CA LEU A 145 -14.08 2.53 3.48
C LEU A 145 -14.17 3.59 4.58
N ARG A 146 -14.17 3.18 5.84
CA ARG A 146 -14.28 4.09 7.00
C ARG A 146 -12.96 4.77 7.37
N ASN A 147 -11.82 4.08 7.14
CA ASN A 147 -10.52 4.52 7.62
C ASN A 147 -9.60 5.08 6.53
N LYS A 148 -10.07 5.13 5.27
CA LYS A 148 -9.31 5.78 4.20
C LYS A 148 -9.19 7.27 4.47
N LYS A 149 -7.97 7.76 4.49
CA LYS A 149 -7.65 9.16 4.74
C LYS A 149 -7.20 9.83 3.46
N ASP A 150 -7.59 11.07 3.33
CA ASP A 150 -7.03 11.97 2.33
C ASP A 150 -5.56 12.24 2.66
N PHE A 151 -4.81 12.58 1.62
CA PHE A 151 -3.41 12.95 1.71
C PHE A 151 -3.11 14.01 2.78
N ILE A 152 -3.81 15.13 2.70
CA ILE A 152 -3.58 16.27 3.59
C ILE A 152 -3.85 15.87 5.04
N LEU A 153 -4.95 15.18 5.30
CA LEU A 153 -5.31 14.71 6.63
C LEU A 153 -4.28 13.71 7.16
N PHE A 154 -3.77 12.81 6.32
CA PHE A 154 -2.77 11.85 6.75
C PHE A 154 -1.44 12.53 7.11
N GLN A 155 -0.93 13.42 6.27
CA GLN A 155 0.29 14.18 6.57
C GLN A 155 0.15 15.01 7.84
N LEU A 156 -0.99 15.68 8.01
CA LEU A 156 -1.27 16.49 9.20
C LEU A 156 -1.26 15.62 10.46
N GLU A 157 -1.92 14.47 10.44
CA GLU A 157 -1.95 13.55 11.60
C GLU A 157 -0.56 13.04 11.97
N VAL A 158 0.25 12.64 10.98
CA VAL A 158 1.64 12.18 11.22
C VAL A 158 2.45 13.31 11.84
N ALA A 159 2.40 14.51 11.25
CA ALA A 159 3.14 15.66 11.74
C ALA A 159 2.70 16.09 13.16
N LEU A 160 1.40 16.06 13.45
CA LEU A 160 0.88 16.35 14.80
C LEU A 160 1.29 15.29 15.83
N LYS A 161 1.36 14.01 15.40
CA LYS A 161 1.81 12.93 16.26
C LYS A 161 3.31 13.05 16.58
N ASP A 162 4.13 13.42 15.59
CA ASP A 162 5.57 13.66 15.79
C ASP A 162 5.83 14.92 16.64
N ALA A 163 5.00 15.96 16.54
CA ALA A 163 5.06 17.15 17.38
C ALA A 163 4.72 16.87 18.87
N GLY A 164 4.04 15.75 19.14
CA GLY A 164 3.69 15.34 20.51
C GLY A 164 2.89 16.39 21.27
N ASN A 165 3.37 16.80 22.45
CA ASN A 165 2.78 17.86 23.27
C ASN A 165 3.41 19.25 23.08
N ASP A 166 4.36 19.39 22.15
CA ASP A 166 5.06 20.64 21.89
C ASP A 166 4.15 21.59 21.07
N SER A 167 3.68 22.66 21.70
CA SER A 167 2.79 23.64 21.10
C SER A 167 3.47 24.46 19.98
N VAL A 168 4.78 24.67 20.06
CA VAL A 168 5.53 25.41 19.04
C VAL A 168 5.61 24.57 17.76
N LYS A 169 5.99 23.30 17.88
CA LYS A 169 6.02 22.37 16.74
C LYS A 169 4.66 22.16 16.11
N LYS A 170 3.58 22.10 16.91
CA LYS A 170 2.21 22.04 16.37
C LYS A 170 1.86 23.28 15.54
N SER A 171 2.23 24.46 16.02
CA SER A 171 2.00 25.72 15.29
C SER A 171 2.78 25.76 13.96
N GLU A 172 4.01 25.27 13.94
CA GLU A 172 4.82 25.16 12.71
C GLU A 172 4.23 24.19 11.68
N VAL A 173 3.62 23.08 12.14
CA VAL A 173 2.95 22.10 11.27
C VAL A 173 1.72 22.70 10.58
N VAL A 174 0.96 23.53 11.29
CA VAL A 174 -0.26 24.17 10.74
C VAL A 174 0.06 25.31 9.79
N ASN A 175 1.23 25.94 9.93
CA ASN A 175 1.67 27.07 9.11
C ASN A 175 2.47 26.67 7.83
N ARG A 176 2.68 25.37 7.59
CA ARG A 176 3.29 24.83 6.37
C ARG A 176 2.23 24.39 5.37
#